data_d21d600b140bc0638288c42f2f8669f7
#
_entry.id   d21d600b140bc0638288c42f2f8669f7
#
_cell.length_a   1.000
_cell.length_b   1.000
_cell.length_c   1.000
_cell.angle_alpha   90.00
_cell.angle_beta   90.00
_cell.angle_gamma   90.00
#
_symmetry.space_group_name_H-M   'P 1'
#
loop_
_entity.id
_entity.type
_entity.pdbx_description
1 polymer ?
#
loop_
_entity_poly.entity_id
_entity_poly.type
_entity_poly.pdbx_seq_one_letter_code
_entity_poly.pdbx_strand_id
1 'polypeptide(L)' 'MHVLINHIRHDLTEGATLAEALALVKACPPFAAAINLTFVPKNRYDQTLLQEGDLIEIIAPITGG' A
#
# COMPACT_ATOMS: atom_id res chain seq x y z
N MET A 1 -13.64 -5.43 -2.06
CA MET A 1 -13.48 -4.27 -1.16
C MET A 1 -12.73 -3.17 -1.86
N HIS A 2 -12.91 -1.95 -1.43
CA HIS A 2 -12.13 -0.86 -1.98
C HIS A 2 -11.16 -0.30 -0.96
N VAL A 3 -10.02 0.18 -1.48
CA VAL A 3 -9.03 0.90 -0.67
C VAL A 3 -8.61 2.13 -1.47
N LEU A 4 -7.98 3.08 -0.80
CA LEU A 4 -7.39 4.25 -1.44
C LEU A 4 -5.88 4.10 -1.38
N ILE A 5 -5.23 4.14 -2.54
CA ILE A 5 -3.77 4.11 -2.63
C ILE A 5 -3.34 5.46 -3.18
N ASN A 6 -2.67 6.25 -2.34
CA ASN A 6 -2.30 7.63 -2.66
C ASN A 6 -3.50 8.42 -3.19
N HIS A 7 -4.63 8.28 -2.49
CA HIS A 7 -5.89 8.98 -2.78
C HIS A 7 -6.61 8.50 -4.04
N ILE A 8 -6.17 7.40 -4.65
CA ILE A 8 -6.83 6.82 -5.80
C ILE A 8 -7.49 5.52 -5.39
N ARG A 9 -8.79 5.39 -5.71
CA ARG A 9 -9.55 4.20 -5.36
C ARG A 9 -9.11 3.01 -6.19
N HIS A 10 -8.94 1.88 -5.52
CA HIS A 10 -8.69 0.60 -6.15
C HIS A 10 -9.60 -0.45 -5.53
N ASP A 11 -10.11 -1.36 -6.35
CA ASP A 11 -10.92 -2.46 -5.88
C ASP A 11 -10.06 -3.71 -5.79
N LEU A 12 -10.13 -4.37 -4.64
CA LEU A 12 -9.35 -5.57 -4.35
C LEU A 12 -10.28 -6.67 -3.86
N THR A 13 -9.84 -7.92 -3.98
CA THR A 13 -10.59 -9.05 -3.44
C THR A 13 -10.46 -9.07 -1.92
N GLU A 14 -11.49 -9.62 -1.27
CA GLU A 14 -11.43 -9.80 0.18
C GLU A 14 -10.24 -10.68 0.54
N GLY A 15 -9.57 -10.31 1.61
CA GLY A 15 -8.37 -11.04 2.04
C GLY A 15 -7.10 -10.58 1.38
N ALA A 16 -7.14 -9.55 0.53
CA ALA A 16 -5.94 -9.03 -0.10
C ALA A 16 -4.99 -8.44 0.94
N THR A 17 -3.70 -8.57 0.68
CA THR A 17 -2.65 -8.04 1.55
C THR A 17 -2.11 -6.74 1.01
N LEU A 18 -1.35 -6.03 1.85
CA LEU A 18 -0.66 -4.83 1.40
C LEU A 18 0.30 -5.15 0.27
N ALA A 19 0.98 -6.31 0.32
CA ALA A 19 1.87 -6.71 -0.77
C ALA A 19 1.13 -6.79 -2.10
N GLU A 20 -0.10 -7.32 -2.10
CA GLU A 20 -0.90 -7.39 -3.31
C GLU A 20 -1.28 -6.01 -3.83
N ALA A 21 -1.61 -5.09 -2.93
CA ALA A 21 -1.93 -3.72 -3.33
C ALA A 21 -0.71 -3.03 -3.94
N LEU A 22 0.48 -3.22 -3.35
CA LEU A 22 1.70 -2.64 -3.88
C LEU A 22 2.04 -3.21 -5.25
N ALA A 23 1.81 -4.50 -5.46
CA ALA A 23 2.01 -5.13 -6.76
C ALA A 23 1.03 -4.60 -7.80
N LEU A 24 -0.21 -4.36 -7.38
CA LEU A 24 -1.24 -3.85 -8.28
C LEU A 24 -0.84 -2.51 -8.89
N VAL A 25 -0.28 -1.62 -8.08
CA VAL A 25 0.14 -0.29 -8.55
C VAL A 25 1.58 -0.28 -9.04
N LYS A 26 2.23 -1.44 -9.07
CA LYS A 26 3.60 -1.59 -9.57
C LYS A 26 4.57 -0.68 -8.83
N ALA A 27 4.44 -0.63 -7.51
CA ALA A 27 5.34 0.17 -6.69
C ALA A 27 6.77 -0.35 -6.83
N CYS A 28 7.70 0.57 -7.07
CA CYS A 28 9.11 0.24 -7.27
C CYS A 28 9.94 0.72 -6.09
N PRO A 29 10.73 -0.16 -5.47
CA PRO A 29 11.62 0.28 -4.39
C PRO A 29 12.65 1.31 -4.91
N PRO A 30 13.15 2.17 -4.03
CA PRO A 30 12.82 2.23 -2.61
C PRO A 30 11.54 3.02 -2.35
N PHE A 31 10.76 2.57 -1.36
CA PHE A 31 9.58 3.31 -0.91
C PHE A 31 9.25 2.89 0.51
N ALA A 32 8.43 3.69 1.18
CA ALA A 32 7.82 3.34 2.45
C ALA A 32 6.32 3.23 2.24
N ALA A 33 5.68 2.39 3.04
CA ALA A 33 4.23 2.21 2.96
C ALA A 33 3.61 2.41 4.33
N ALA A 34 2.44 3.04 4.35
CA ALA A 34 1.67 3.23 5.57
C ALA A 34 0.21 2.90 5.29
N ILE A 35 -0.48 2.41 6.31
CA ILE A 35 -1.92 2.17 6.26
C ILE A 35 -2.54 2.98 7.38
N ASN A 36 -3.50 3.84 7.03
CA ASN A 36 -4.19 4.69 8.01
C ASN A 36 -3.19 5.42 8.91
N LEU A 37 -2.13 5.97 8.29
CA LEU A 37 -1.08 6.75 8.95
C LEU A 37 -0.14 5.91 9.83
N THR A 38 -0.21 4.59 9.74
CA THR A 38 0.67 3.70 10.49
C THR A 38 1.67 3.06 9.54
N PHE A 39 2.95 3.31 9.78
CA PHE A 39 4.01 2.72 8.97
C PHE A 39 4.00 1.20 9.03
N VAL A 40 4.17 0.56 7.88
CA VAL A 40 4.26 -0.90 7.78
C VAL A 40 5.64 -1.26 7.25
N PRO A 41 6.44 -2.02 8.01
CA PRO A 41 7.76 -2.44 7.54
C PRO A 41 7.65 -3.43 6.38
N LYS A 42 8.68 -3.44 5.54
CA LYS A 42 8.70 -4.24 4.32
C LYS A 42 8.44 -5.72 4.60
N ASN A 43 9.01 -6.25 5.68
CA ASN A 43 8.88 -7.67 5.99
C ASN A 43 7.48 -8.05 6.48
N ARG A 44 6.56 -7.11 6.55
CA ARG A 44 5.18 -7.37 6.94
C ARG A 44 4.17 -7.12 5.82
N TYR A 45 4.61 -6.75 4.66
CA TYR A 45 3.70 -6.43 3.56
C TYR A 45 2.79 -7.60 3.20
N ASP A 46 3.33 -8.81 3.16
CA ASP A 46 2.58 -10.00 2.79
C ASP A 46 1.73 -10.57 3.92
N GLN A 47 1.90 -10.05 5.13
CA GLN A 47 1.13 -10.47 6.30
C GLN A 47 0.10 -9.45 6.73
N THR A 48 0.07 -8.28 6.11
CA THR A 48 -0.82 -7.19 6.48
C THR A 48 -2.08 -7.28 5.64
N LEU A 49 -3.16 -7.74 6.25
CA LEU A 49 -4.45 -7.84 5.57
C LEU A 49 -5.09 -6.47 5.47
N LEU A 50 -5.65 -6.19 4.32
CA LEU A 50 -6.35 -4.93 4.08
C LEU A 50 -7.82 -5.06 4.40
N GLN A 51 -8.44 -3.94 4.73
CA GLN A 51 -9.85 -3.86 5.06
C GLN A 51 -10.51 -2.79 4.22
N GLU A 52 -11.83 -2.90 4.10
CA GLU A 52 -12.63 -1.94 3.37
C GLU A 52 -12.33 -0.52 3.84
N GLY A 53 -12.01 0.34 2.89
CA GLY A 53 -11.78 1.76 3.19
C GLY A 53 -10.40 2.11 3.69
N ASP A 54 -9.47 1.15 3.72
CA ASP A 54 -8.11 1.45 4.17
C ASP A 54 -7.45 2.52 3.31
N LEU A 55 -6.73 3.42 3.98
CA LEU A 55 -5.95 4.46 3.32
C LEU A 55 -4.51 4.02 3.27
N ILE A 56 -4.03 3.74 2.07
CA ILE A 56 -2.66 3.28 1.85
C ILE A 56 -1.86 4.42 1.26
N GLU A 57 -0.71 4.70 1.86
CA GLU A 57 0.19 5.71 1.35
C GLU A 57 1.52 5.08 0.97
N ILE A 58 1.96 5.34 -0.23
CA ILE A 58 3.26 4.89 -0.73
C ILE A 58 4.11 6.14 -0.89
N ILE A 59 5.19 6.19 -0.13
CA ILE A 59 6.06 7.36 -0.09
C ILE A 59 7.41 6.96 -0.68
N ALA A 60 7.72 7.49 -1.85
CA ALA A 60 9.01 7.26 -2.49
C ALA A 60 9.93 8.42 -2.18
N PRO A 61 11.22 8.17 -1.93
CA PRO A 61 12.16 9.26 -1.73
C PRO A 61 12.30 10.06 -3.02
N ILE A 62 12.41 11.36 -2.85
CA ILE A 62 12.69 12.24 -3.99
C ILE A 62 14.17 12.12 -4.28
N THR A 63 14.50 11.47 -5.38
CA THR A 63 15.88 11.44 -5.81
C THR A 63 16.14 12.74 -6.54
N GLY A 64 17.05 13.50 -6.01
CA GLY A 64 17.42 14.75 -6.63
C GLY A 64 18.01 14.53 -8.02
N GLY A 65 17.34 15.01 -8.92
CA GLY A 65 17.75 15.19 -10.29
C GLY A 65 18.18 14.11 -11.08
#